data_6f6120fcc1cbb14193c2d18490082097
#
_entry.id   6f6120fcc1cbb14193c2d18490082097
#
_cell.length_a   1.000
_cell.length_b   1.000
_cell.length_c   1.000
_cell.angle_alpha   90.00
_cell.angle_beta   90.00
_cell.angle_gamma   90.00
#
_symmetry.space_group_name_H-M   'P 1'
#
loop_
_entity.id
_entity.type
_entity.pdbx_description
1 polymer ?
#
loop_
_entity_poly.entity_id
_entity_poly.type
_entity_poly.pdbx_seq_one_letter_code
_entity_poly.pdbx_strand_id
1 'polypeptide(L)'
;KEINTITISYGHGIAVSPLHAAVAGAPLFNGGRLVQPSFLKVEDDSNIIYKQVLEPSTSEKIKKLMYMNVVDGSAKRASVDGIFVGGKTGTANKLVDGSYDKDTRRTTFMGAFPLDKPKYIMFLLLDEPKPTENSHGLATAGWNVAPTFSNIVRRIAPMLDIKPSSIERLYDYDQIVVASN
;
A
#
# COMPACT_ATOMS: atom_id res chain seq x y z
N LYS A 1 5.48 27.68 7.12
CA LYS A 1 5.10 26.49 7.92
C LYS A 1 3.68 26.02 7.61
N GLU A 2 2.67 26.89 7.52
CA GLU A 2 1.28 26.53 7.21
C GLU A 2 1.12 25.88 5.82
N ILE A 3 1.72 26.45 4.79
CA ILE A 3 1.67 25.90 3.41
C ILE A 3 2.18 24.46 3.37
N ASN A 4 3.27 24.16 4.09
CA ASN A 4 3.82 22.81 4.14
C ASN A 4 2.84 21.83 4.84
N THR A 5 2.18 22.26 5.91
CA THR A 5 1.18 21.41 6.58
C THR A 5 0.00 21.12 5.65
N ILE A 6 -0.47 22.11 4.91
CA ILE A 6 -1.53 21.95 3.93
C ILE A 6 -1.10 20.99 2.81
N THR A 7 0.08 21.18 2.23
CA THR A 7 0.55 20.33 1.12
C THR A 7 0.81 18.89 1.57
N ILE A 8 1.37 18.68 2.77
CA ILE A 8 1.61 17.35 3.34
C ILE A 8 0.30 16.61 3.59
N SER A 9 -0.79 17.30 3.97
CA SER A 9 -2.07 16.67 4.26
C SER A 9 -2.67 15.90 3.09
N TYR A 10 -2.34 16.27 1.86
CA TYR A 10 -2.75 15.55 0.66
C TYR A 10 -1.59 14.91 -0.11
N GLY A 11 -0.44 14.74 0.57
CA GLY A 11 0.68 13.91 0.09
C GLY A 11 1.72 14.63 -0.76
N HIS A 12 1.83 15.95 -0.67
CA HIS A 12 2.86 16.75 -1.36
C HIS A 12 3.80 17.44 -0.37
N GLY A 13 4.94 17.89 -0.83
CA GLY A 13 5.87 18.70 -0.02
C GLY A 13 6.65 17.94 1.06
N ILE A 14 6.64 16.60 1.01
CA ILE A 14 7.45 15.74 1.88
C ILE A 14 8.23 14.72 1.04
N ALA A 15 9.50 14.56 1.33
CA ALA A 15 10.34 13.52 0.74
C ALA A 15 10.77 12.53 1.82
N VAL A 16 10.45 11.26 1.59
CA VAL A 16 10.80 10.14 2.47
C VAL A 16 11.39 8.99 1.66
N SER A 17 12.26 8.20 2.25
CA SER A 17 12.75 6.99 1.58
C SER A 17 11.64 5.92 1.49
N PRO A 18 11.71 5.00 0.51
CA PRO A 18 10.78 3.87 0.42
C PRO A 18 10.71 3.04 1.71
N LEU A 19 11.85 2.86 2.38
CA LEU A 19 11.90 2.15 3.67
C LEU A 19 11.11 2.91 4.75
N HIS A 20 11.28 4.22 4.87
CA HIS A 20 10.50 5.03 5.82
C HIS A 20 9.01 4.96 5.52
N ALA A 21 8.62 5.02 4.24
CA ALA A 21 7.21 4.89 3.84
C ALA A 21 6.63 3.53 4.24
N ALA A 22 7.35 2.43 3.99
CA ALA A 22 6.91 1.10 4.37
C ALA A 22 6.80 0.94 5.89
N VAL A 23 7.80 1.41 6.65
CA VAL A 23 7.80 1.36 8.12
C VAL A 23 6.65 2.19 8.70
N ALA A 24 6.45 3.41 8.20
CA ALA A 24 5.35 4.28 8.63
C ALA A 24 3.97 3.75 8.25
N GLY A 25 3.88 2.97 7.17
CA GLY A 25 2.64 2.33 6.72
C GLY A 25 2.27 1.06 7.49
N ALA A 26 3.24 0.37 8.10
CA ALA A 26 2.99 -0.89 8.79
C ALA A 26 1.93 -0.80 9.91
N PRO A 27 1.88 0.27 10.75
CA PRO A 27 0.84 0.45 11.75
C PRO A 27 -0.59 0.45 11.22
N LEU A 28 -0.79 0.81 9.96
CA LEU A 28 -2.12 0.84 9.34
C LEU A 28 -2.71 -0.57 9.17
N PHE A 29 -1.87 -1.63 9.24
CA PHE A 29 -2.26 -3.00 8.93
C PHE A 29 -2.04 -3.99 10.08
N ASN A 30 -1.20 -3.65 11.08
CA ASN A 30 -0.72 -4.58 12.11
C ASN A 30 -1.25 -4.29 13.52
N GLY A 31 -2.39 -3.62 13.65
CA GLY A 31 -2.95 -3.24 14.95
C GLY A 31 -2.32 -2.00 15.56
N GLY A 32 -1.74 -1.12 14.74
CA GLY A 32 -1.22 0.18 15.16
C GLY A 32 0.21 0.18 15.68
N ARG A 33 0.99 -0.88 15.42
CA ARG A 33 2.35 -1.05 15.95
C ARG A 33 3.40 -0.56 14.95
N LEU A 34 4.15 0.47 15.31
CA LEU A 34 5.34 0.90 14.58
C LEU A 34 6.50 -0.01 14.96
N VAL A 35 6.95 -0.82 14.04
CA VAL A 35 8.04 -1.79 14.24
C VAL A 35 9.37 -1.13 13.88
N GLN A 36 10.40 -1.35 14.72
CA GLN A 36 11.75 -0.92 14.42
C GLN A 36 12.33 -1.84 13.33
N PRO A 37 12.70 -1.30 12.15
CA PRO A 37 13.23 -2.12 11.07
C PRO A 37 14.63 -2.64 11.41
N SER A 38 14.95 -3.85 10.98
CA SER A 38 16.29 -4.46 11.09
C SER A 38 16.64 -5.14 9.77
N PHE A 39 17.90 -5.02 9.35
CA PHE A 39 18.49 -5.82 8.28
C PHE A 39 19.11 -7.12 8.80
N LEU A 40 19.23 -7.25 10.11
CA LEU A 40 19.66 -8.48 10.74
C LEU A 40 18.46 -9.39 10.97
N LYS A 41 18.63 -10.68 10.72
CA LYS A 41 17.62 -11.68 11.03
C LYS A 41 17.30 -11.65 12.53
N VAL A 42 16.04 -11.52 12.85
CA VAL A 42 15.53 -11.68 14.21
C VAL A 42 15.12 -13.15 14.37
N GLU A 43 15.75 -13.86 15.27
CA GLU A 43 15.50 -15.30 15.46
C GLU A 43 14.32 -15.57 16.40
N ASP A 44 14.03 -14.64 17.28
CA ASP A 44 12.93 -14.73 18.25
C ASP A 44 12.05 -13.49 18.17
N ASP A 45 10.77 -13.69 17.92
CA ASP A 45 9.76 -12.62 17.80
C ASP A 45 9.66 -11.77 19.08
N SER A 46 10.06 -12.29 20.25
CA SER A 46 10.12 -11.53 21.50
C SER A 46 11.14 -10.38 21.46
N ASN A 47 12.11 -10.44 20.55
CA ASN A 47 13.11 -9.40 20.34
C ASN A 47 12.66 -8.29 19.36
N ILE A 48 11.46 -8.41 18.82
CA ILE A 48 10.91 -7.37 17.93
C ILE A 48 10.51 -6.15 18.77
N ILE A 49 11.22 -5.04 18.55
CA ILE A 49 10.91 -3.77 19.21
C ILE A 49 9.83 -3.05 18.42
N TYR A 50 8.75 -2.68 19.10
CA TYR A 50 7.68 -1.87 18.50
C TYR A 50 7.14 -0.83 19.49
N LYS A 51 6.53 0.22 18.94
CA LYS A 51 5.81 1.25 19.68
C LYS A 51 4.37 1.30 19.18
N GLN A 52 3.40 1.29 20.10
CA GLN A 52 2.00 1.54 19.76
C GLN A 52 1.84 3.01 19.36
N VAL A 53 1.42 3.29 18.13
CA VAL A 53 1.25 4.64 17.57
C VAL A 53 -0.17 4.92 17.10
N LEU A 54 -0.98 3.89 16.89
CA LEU A 54 -2.41 3.98 16.59
C LEU A 54 -3.17 3.01 17.47
N GLU A 55 -4.42 3.34 17.77
CA GLU A 55 -5.33 2.39 18.39
C GLU A 55 -5.58 1.19 17.46
N PRO A 56 -5.64 -0.04 18.01
CA PRO A 56 -5.92 -1.23 17.19
C PRO A 56 -7.20 -1.11 16.37
N SER A 57 -8.25 -0.54 16.95
CA SER A 57 -9.53 -0.31 16.26
C SER A 57 -9.41 0.64 15.07
N THR A 58 -8.52 1.63 15.15
CA THR A 58 -8.22 2.55 14.04
C THR A 58 -7.51 1.82 12.92
N SER A 59 -6.50 1.00 13.25
CA SER A 59 -5.79 0.16 12.28
C SER A 59 -6.76 -0.77 11.54
N GLU A 60 -7.69 -1.42 12.25
CA GLU A 60 -8.70 -2.30 11.63
C GLU A 60 -9.64 -1.53 10.69
N LYS A 61 -10.09 -0.32 11.06
CA LYS A 61 -10.91 0.53 10.18
C LYS A 61 -10.15 0.92 8.91
N ILE A 62 -8.89 1.35 9.06
CA ILE A 62 -8.05 1.72 7.91
C ILE A 62 -7.80 0.51 7.02
N LYS A 63 -7.52 -0.66 7.59
CA LYS A 63 -7.30 -1.91 6.86
C LYS A 63 -8.51 -2.24 5.97
N LYS A 64 -9.74 -2.08 6.48
CA LYS A 64 -10.97 -2.25 5.71
C LYS A 64 -11.06 -1.26 4.55
N LEU A 65 -10.78 0.03 4.79
CA LEU A 65 -10.77 1.05 3.73
C LEU A 65 -9.72 0.76 2.65
N MET A 66 -8.54 0.25 3.05
CA MET A 66 -7.49 -0.15 2.11
C MET A 66 -7.91 -1.36 1.26
N TYR A 67 -8.66 -2.30 1.83
CA TYR A 67 -9.27 -3.41 1.09
C TYR A 67 -10.29 -2.90 0.08
N MET A 68 -11.24 -2.08 0.51
CA MET A 68 -12.26 -1.49 -0.37
C MET A 68 -11.63 -0.74 -1.56
N ASN A 69 -10.51 -0.04 -1.35
CA ASN A 69 -9.79 0.63 -2.41
C ASN A 69 -9.23 -0.34 -3.47
N VAL A 70 -8.89 -1.57 -3.09
CA VAL A 70 -8.45 -2.63 -4.01
C VAL A 70 -9.64 -3.31 -4.68
N VAL A 71 -10.76 -3.46 -3.99
CA VAL A 71 -11.98 -4.09 -4.57
C VAL A 71 -12.67 -3.14 -5.55
N ASP A 72 -12.90 -1.89 -5.15
CA ASP A 72 -13.71 -0.93 -5.91
C ASP A 72 -13.10 0.47 -6.08
N GLY A 73 -11.85 0.68 -5.68
CA GLY A 73 -11.20 1.98 -5.77
C GLY A 73 -10.15 2.11 -6.88
N SER A 74 -9.29 3.10 -6.71
CA SER A 74 -8.18 3.41 -7.63
C SER A 74 -7.12 2.31 -7.72
N ALA A 75 -7.15 1.34 -6.81
CA ALA A 75 -6.17 0.27 -6.71
C ALA A 75 -6.70 -1.08 -7.23
N LYS A 76 -7.80 -1.14 -7.97
CA LYS A 76 -8.39 -2.40 -8.49
C LYS A 76 -7.38 -3.33 -9.15
N ARG A 77 -6.40 -2.78 -9.87
CA ARG A 77 -5.37 -3.56 -10.54
C ARG A 77 -4.28 -4.14 -9.64
N ALA A 78 -4.30 -3.80 -8.34
CA ALA A 78 -3.45 -4.44 -7.34
C ALA A 78 -4.05 -5.75 -6.79
N SER A 79 -5.28 -6.08 -7.16
CA SER A 79 -5.94 -7.32 -6.77
C SER A 79 -5.16 -8.55 -7.20
N VAL A 80 -5.18 -9.58 -6.35
CA VAL A 80 -4.54 -10.88 -6.59
C VAL A 80 -5.56 -11.97 -6.25
N ASP A 81 -5.82 -12.85 -7.22
CA ASP A 81 -6.78 -13.94 -7.03
C ASP A 81 -6.37 -14.85 -5.87
N GLY A 82 -7.29 -15.09 -4.95
CA GLY A 82 -7.07 -15.92 -3.78
C GLY A 82 -6.21 -15.29 -2.66
N ILE A 83 -5.76 -14.06 -2.80
CA ILE A 83 -4.98 -13.38 -1.76
C ILE A 83 -5.61 -12.02 -1.47
N PHE A 84 -6.02 -11.80 -0.22
CA PHE A 84 -6.47 -10.48 0.18
C PHE A 84 -5.34 -9.46 0.15
N VAL A 85 -5.56 -8.40 -0.57
CA VAL A 85 -4.65 -7.26 -0.67
C VAL A 85 -5.40 -6.00 -0.24
N GLY A 86 -4.76 -5.18 0.55
CA GLY A 86 -5.23 -3.83 0.83
C GLY A 86 -4.12 -2.82 0.59
N GLY A 87 -4.46 -1.66 0.08
CA GLY A 87 -3.43 -0.66 -0.18
C GLY A 87 -3.94 0.65 -0.77
N LYS A 88 -2.98 1.57 -0.97
CA LYS A 88 -3.25 2.92 -1.47
C LYS A 88 -2.28 3.30 -2.59
N THR A 89 -2.84 3.82 -3.66
CA THR A 89 -2.12 4.45 -4.77
C THR A 89 -1.69 5.87 -4.42
N GLY A 90 -0.55 6.29 -4.93
CA GLY A 90 -0.10 7.68 -4.91
C GLY A 90 0.39 8.09 -6.30
N THR A 91 0.02 9.27 -6.76
CA THR A 91 0.53 9.88 -7.99
C THR A 91 0.90 11.32 -7.68
N ALA A 92 2.16 11.66 -7.82
CA ALA A 92 2.66 13.00 -7.57
C ALA A 92 3.44 13.51 -8.78
N ASN A 93 3.26 14.78 -9.11
CA ASN A 93 4.09 15.45 -10.10
C ASN A 93 5.47 15.75 -9.50
N LYS A 94 6.51 15.65 -10.30
CA LYS A 94 7.87 15.99 -9.85
C LYS A 94 8.08 17.50 -9.83
N LEU A 95 8.92 17.92 -8.91
CA LEU A 95 9.40 19.29 -8.88
C LEU A 95 10.59 19.39 -9.82
N VAL A 96 10.47 20.20 -10.87
CA VAL A 96 11.52 20.50 -11.84
C VAL A 96 11.69 22.03 -11.84
N ASP A 97 12.89 22.50 -11.62
CA ASP A 97 13.22 23.94 -11.59
C ASP A 97 12.29 24.79 -10.71
N GLY A 98 11.90 24.25 -9.56
CA GLY A 98 11.04 24.94 -8.58
C GLY A 98 9.54 24.92 -8.88
N SER A 99 9.10 24.26 -9.96
CA SER A 99 7.70 24.12 -10.35
C SER A 99 7.29 22.66 -10.50
N TYR A 100 6.02 22.35 -10.22
CA TYR A 100 5.50 21.01 -10.46
C TYR A 100 5.29 20.78 -11.96
N ASP A 101 6.06 19.83 -12.51
CA ASP A 101 5.93 19.41 -13.90
C ASP A 101 4.76 18.43 -14.06
N LYS A 102 3.87 18.70 -15.03
CA LYS A 102 2.70 17.88 -15.31
C LYS A 102 3.03 16.60 -16.09
N ASP A 103 4.18 16.59 -16.77
CA ASP A 103 4.58 15.49 -17.65
C ASP A 103 5.50 14.49 -16.97
N THR A 104 6.11 14.88 -15.85
CA THR A 104 6.96 14.00 -15.04
C THR A 104 6.28 13.66 -13.72
N ARG A 105 6.12 12.36 -13.46
CA ARG A 105 5.39 11.85 -12.29
C ARG A 105 6.18 10.80 -11.55
N ARG A 106 5.91 10.71 -10.25
CA ARG A 106 6.23 9.55 -9.43
C ARG A 106 4.93 8.87 -9.07
N THR A 107 4.87 7.57 -9.29
CA THR A 107 3.73 6.76 -8.91
C THR A 107 4.14 5.76 -7.86
N THR A 108 3.31 5.61 -6.85
CA THR A 108 3.57 4.73 -5.72
C THR A 108 2.36 3.86 -5.42
N PHE A 109 2.63 2.69 -4.87
CA PHE A 109 1.64 1.86 -4.23
C PHE A 109 2.21 1.28 -2.94
N MET A 110 1.47 1.46 -1.86
CA MET A 110 1.74 0.82 -0.59
C MET A 110 0.62 -0.16 -0.30
N GLY A 111 0.96 -1.42 -0.09
CA GLY A 111 -0.02 -2.45 0.19
C GLY A 111 0.48 -3.51 1.14
N ALA A 112 -0.45 -4.15 1.85
CA ALA A 112 -0.20 -5.28 2.72
C ALA A 112 -0.88 -6.55 2.18
N PHE A 113 -0.24 -7.70 2.42
CA PHE A 113 -0.73 -9.02 2.05
C PHE A 113 -0.11 -10.13 2.93
N PRO A 114 -0.83 -11.27 3.15
CA PRO A 114 -2.27 -11.40 3.02
C PRO A 114 -2.95 -10.49 4.04
N LEU A 115 -4.03 -9.81 3.67
CA LEU A 115 -4.61 -8.74 4.49
C LEU A 115 -5.39 -9.25 5.70
N ASP A 116 -5.94 -10.46 5.63
CA ASP A 116 -6.66 -11.12 6.73
C ASP A 116 -5.72 -11.43 7.94
N LYS A 117 -4.46 -11.74 7.66
CA LYS A 117 -3.38 -11.88 8.63
C LYS A 117 -2.12 -11.17 8.10
N PRO A 118 -2.03 -9.85 8.20
CA PRO A 118 -0.97 -9.09 7.56
C PRO A 118 0.42 -9.56 8.00
N LYS A 119 1.20 -10.06 7.03
CA LYS A 119 2.58 -10.50 7.23
C LYS A 119 3.58 -9.59 6.54
N TYR A 120 3.18 -9.06 5.38
CA TYR A 120 4.07 -8.29 4.53
C TYR A 120 3.43 -6.95 4.20
N ILE A 121 4.27 -5.92 4.20
CA ILE A 121 3.99 -4.64 3.59
C ILE A 121 4.98 -4.42 2.48
N MET A 122 4.50 -3.95 1.34
CA MET A 122 5.35 -3.63 0.20
C MET A 122 5.05 -2.21 -0.29
N PHE A 123 6.10 -1.42 -0.40
CA PHE A 123 6.05 -0.10 -0.99
C PHE A 123 6.77 -0.12 -2.34
N LEU A 124 6.05 0.20 -3.39
CA LEU A 124 6.59 0.32 -4.75
C LEU A 124 6.59 1.76 -5.19
N LEU A 125 7.64 2.15 -5.89
CA LEU A 125 7.77 3.46 -6.51
C LEU A 125 8.27 3.26 -7.95
N LEU A 126 7.59 3.90 -8.89
CA LEU A 126 8.06 4.07 -10.26
C LEU A 126 8.32 5.56 -10.50
N ASP A 127 9.53 5.86 -10.93
CA ASP A 127 9.94 7.23 -11.26
C ASP A 127 9.80 7.43 -12.78
N GLU A 128 9.03 8.43 -13.15
CA GLU A 128 8.72 8.79 -14.54
C GLU A 128 8.19 7.64 -15.40
N PRO A 129 7.18 6.87 -14.91
CA PRO A 129 6.60 5.83 -15.73
C PRO A 129 5.99 6.43 -16.98
N LYS A 130 6.26 5.80 -18.13
CA LYS A 130 5.69 6.23 -19.39
C LYS A 130 4.32 5.58 -19.61
N PRO A 131 3.37 6.31 -20.22
CA PRO A 131 2.11 5.72 -20.64
C PRO A 131 2.34 4.67 -21.72
N THR A 132 1.49 3.66 -21.75
CA THR A 132 1.50 2.58 -22.74
C THR A 132 0.10 2.40 -23.32
N GLU A 133 -0.05 1.64 -24.40
CA GLU A 133 -1.35 1.27 -24.93
C GLU A 133 -2.21 0.56 -23.88
N ASN A 134 -1.63 -0.36 -23.12
CA ASN A 134 -2.30 -1.09 -22.04
C ASN A 134 -2.75 -0.20 -20.88
N SER A 135 -2.16 0.97 -20.73
CA SER A 135 -2.56 1.96 -19.74
C SER A 135 -3.48 3.05 -20.33
N HIS A 136 -3.99 2.86 -21.56
CA HIS A 136 -4.82 3.83 -22.28
C HIS A 136 -4.21 5.25 -22.30
N GLY A 137 -2.90 5.34 -22.46
CA GLY A 137 -2.19 6.61 -22.43
C GLY A 137 -2.06 7.26 -21.04
N LEU A 138 -2.40 6.54 -19.96
CA LEU A 138 -2.35 7.05 -18.59
C LEU A 138 -1.06 6.61 -17.89
N ALA A 139 -0.38 7.57 -17.23
CA ALA A 139 0.79 7.31 -16.39
C ALA A 139 0.48 7.46 -14.89
N THR A 140 -0.73 7.06 -14.46
CA THR A 140 -1.14 7.12 -13.05
C THR A 140 -0.90 5.80 -12.33
N ALA A 141 -0.81 5.86 -11.00
CA ALA A 141 -0.47 4.72 -10.16
C ALA A 141 -1.40 3.51 -10.34
N GLY A 142 -2.69 3.73 -10.56
CA GLY A 142 -3.66 2.66 -10.79
C GLY A 142 -3.42 1.88 -12.11
N TRP A 143 -2.69 2.47 -13.05
CA TRP A 143 -2.43 1.86 -14.36
C TRP A 143 -1.02 1.31 -14.53
N ASN A 144 -0.11 1.64 -13.64
CA ASN A 144 1.28 1.16 -13.71
C ASN A 144 1.73 0.44 -12.44
N VAL A 145 1.91 1.13 -11.31
CA VAL A 145 2.46 0.51 -10.10
C VAL A 145 1.49 -0.46 -9.43
N ALA A 146 0.17 -0.25 -9.51
CA ALA A 146 -0.81 -1.17 -8.94
C ALA A 146 -0.78 -2.56 -9.62
N PRO A 147 -0.85 -2.69 -10.97
CA PRO A 147 -0.69 -3.99 -11.61
C PRO A 147 0.71 -4.57 -11.41
N THR A 148 1.75 -3.75 -11.30
CA THR A 148 3.10 -4.22 -10.97
C THR A 148 3.13 -4.88 -9.59
N PHE A 149 2.46 -4.30 -8.59
CA PHE A 149 2.30 -4.89 -7.27
C PHE A 149 1.62 -6.27 -7.35
N SER A 150 0.49 -6.36 -8.04
CA SER A 150 -0.22 -7.63 -8.25
C SER A 150 0.69 -8.70 -8.87
N ASN A 151 1.43 -8.34 -9.92
CA ASN A 151 2.35 -9.26 -10.59
C ASN A 151 3.49 -9.74 -9.68
N ILE A 152 4.02 -8.85 -8.84
CA ILE A 152 5.05 -9.22 -7.86
C ILE A 152 4.45 -10.18 -6.83
N VAL A 153 3.31 -9.84 -6.21
CA VAL A 153 2.67 -10.67 -5.19
C VAL A 153 2.37 -12.07 -5.74
N ARG A 154 1.81 -12.19 -6.94
CA ARG A 154 1.56 -13.51 -7.59
C ARG A 154 2.81 -14.36 -7.68
N ARG A 155 3.96 -13.76 -7.94
CA ARG A 155 5.24 -14.48 -8.07
C ARG A 155 5.84 -14.86 -6.73
N ILE A 156 5.80 -13.96 -5.74
CA ILE A 156 6.46 -14.18 -4.46
C ILE A 156 5.59 -14.93 -3.45
N ALA A 157 4.27 -14.90 -3.56
CA ALA A 157 3.38 -15.54 -2.60
C ALA A 157 3.68 -17.04 -2.39
N PRO A 158 3.91 -17.85 -3.44
CA PRO A 158 4.32 -19.23 -3.25
C PRO A 158 5.68 -19.38 -2.56
N MET A 159 6.61 -18.46 -2.82
CA MET A 159 7.95 -18.47 -2.20
C MET A 159 7.89 -18.11 -0.71
N LEU A 160 6.87 -17.37 -0.31
CA LEU A 160 6.62 -16.93 1.07
C LEU A 160 5.64 -17.85 1.82
N ASP A 161 5.29 -19.00 1.24
CA ASP A 161 4.29 -19.95 1.77
C ASP A 161 2.95 -19.26 2.10
N ILE A 162 2.54 -18.30 1.29
CA ILE A 162 1.23 -17.66 1.40
C ILE A 162 0.23 -18.53 0.66
N LYS A 163 -0.67 -19.13 1.43
CA LYS A 163 -1.77 -19.95 0.88
C LYS A 163 -2.94 -19.06 0.46
N PRO A 164 -3.67 -19.43 -0.58
CA PRO A 164 -4.91 -18.76 -0.94
C PRO A 164 -5.88 -18.72 0.25
N SER A 165 -6.56 -17.60 0.43
CA SER A 165 -7.61 -17.45 1.43
C SER A 165 -8.79 -18.38 1.12
N SER A 166 -9.42 -18.95 2.15
CA SER A 166 -10.63 -19.78 1.96
C SER A 166 -11.79 -18.93 1.46
N ILE A 167 -12.70 -19.56 0.70
CA ILE A 167 -13.90 -18.91 0.15
C ILE A 167 -14.76 -18.29 1.28
N GLU A 168 -14.87 -18.94 2.45
CA GLU A 168 -15.59 -18.39 3.61
C GLU A 168 -15.05 -17.04 4.08
N ARG A 169 -13.72 -16.86 4.09
CA ARG A 169 -13.11 -15.57 4.44
C ARG A 169 -13.32 -14.50 3.38
N LEU A 170 -13.43 -14.90 2.10
CA LEU A 170 -13.80 -13.98 1.02
C LEU A 170 -15.20 -13.39 1.27
N TYR A 171 -16.17 -14.22 1.65
CA TYR A 171 -17.53 -13.78 1.98
C TYR A 171 -17.58 -12.79 3.15
N ASP A 172 -16.82 -13.02 4.21
CA ASP A 172 -16.80 -12.13 5.38
C ASP A 172 -16.24 -10.75 5.04
N TYR A 173 -15.22 -10.66 4.17
CA TYR A 173 -14.68 -9.39 3.72
C TYR A 173 -15.59 -8.69 2.70
N ASP A 174 -16.24 -9.43 1.81
CA ASP A 174 -17.20 -8.88 0.84
C ASP A 174 -18.48 -8.36 1.52
N GLN A 175 -18.96 -8.97 2.60
CA GLN A 175 -20.06 -8.44 3.41
C GLN A 175 -19.74 -7.06 4.02
N ILE A 176 -18.48 -6.76 4.29
CA ILE A 176 -18.05 -5.45 4.77
C ILE A 176 -18.23 -4.37 3.71
N VAL A 177 -18.07 -4.72 2.43
CA VAL A 177 -18.26 -3.80 1.30
C VAL A 177 -19.75 -3.53 1.06
N VAL A 178 -20.60 -4.56 1.20
CA VAL A 178 -22.05 -4.44 0.99
C VAL A 178 -22.75 -3.68 2.13
N ALA A 179 -22.28 -3.81 3.36
CA ALA A 179 -22.85 -3.11 4.53
C ALA A 179 -22.50 -1.60 4.59
N SER A 180 -21.65 -1.09 3.70
CA SER A 180 -21.22 0.31 3.64
C SER A 180 -21.84 1.11 2.49
N ASN A 181 -22.76 0.51 1.73
CA ASN A 181 -23.64 1.15 0.75
C ASN A 181 -25.07 1.25 1.31
#